data_72c2600fc336111a8ffd1b2d7d668471
#
_entry.id   72c2600fc336111a8ffd1b2d7d668471
#
_cell.length_a   1.000
_cell.length_b   1.000
_cell.length_c   1.000
_cell.angle_alpha   90.00
_cell.angle_beta   90.00
_cell.angle_gamma   90.00
#
_symmetry.space_group_name_H-M   'P 1'
#
loop_
_entity.id
_entity.type
_entity.pdbx_description
1 polymer ?
#
loop_
_entity_poly.entity_id
_entity_poly.type
_entity_poly.pdbx_seq_one_letter_code
_entity_poly.pdbx_strand_id
1 'polypeptide(L)'
;MNVISVAIPVFFVMIAIEWFISHKRGLGLFKLSDTLSNLFCGAGSQIIGAISAITTLALYVWTFENITPFKWSTNALWEWVVCVLLVDLGYYWFHRASHRVQIFWACHIVHHQSEEYN
;
A
#
# COMPACT_ATOMS: atom_id res chain seq x y z
N MET A 1 -0.20 -20.31 -3.78
CA MET A 1 -1.29 -19.35 -4.08
C MET A 1 -0.76 -17.96 -3.80
N ASN A 2 -0.88 -17.05 -4.75
CA ASN A 2 -0.43 -15.66 -4.54
C ASN A 2 -1.47 -14.94 -3.65
N VAL A 3 -1.03 -14.36 -2.54
CA VAL A 3 -1.91 -13.65 -1.58
C VAL A 3 -2.77 -12.60 -2.28
N ILE A 4 -2.20 -11.88 -3.27
CA ILE A 4 -2.89 -10.85 -4.04
C ILE A 4 -4.06 -11.45 -4.84
N SER A 5 -3.88 -12.63 -5.42
CA SER A 5 -4.94 -13.29 -6.21
C SER A 5 -6.16 -13.69 -5.37
N VAL A 6 -5.98 -13.85 -4.05
CA VAL A 6 -7.08 -14.11 -3.11
C VAL A 6 -7.64 -12.79 -2.56
N ALA A 7 -6.78 -11.82 -2.29
CA ALA A 7 -7.19 -10.55 -1.72
C ALA A 7 -8.11 -9.75 -2.67
N ILE A 8 -7.84 -9.76 -3.98
CA ILE A 8 -8.65 -9.03 -4.97
C ILE A 8 -10.12 -9.47 -4.98
N PRO A 9 -10.47 -10.77 -5.14
CA PRO A 9 -11.87 -11.21 -5.06
C PRO A 9 -12.53 -10.87 -3.73
N VAL A 10 -11.83 -11.06 -2.60
CA VAL A 10 -12.34 -10.72 -1.27
C VAL A 10 -12.66 -9.23 -1.17
N PHE A 11 -11.79 -8.37 -1.67
CA PHE A 11 -12.01 -6.93 -1.71
C PHE A 11 -13.29 -6.56 -2.49
N PHE A 12 -13.50 -7.12 -3.69
CA PHE A 12 -14.72 -6.86 -4.45
C PHE A 12 -15.98 -7.38 -3.76
N VAL A 13 -15.89 -8.54 -3.09
CA VAL A 13 -17.03 -9.07 -2.30
C VAL A 13 -17.36 -8.13 -1.14
N MET A 14 -16.34 -7.59 -0.45
CA MET A 14 -16.55 -6.63 0.65
C MET A 14 -17.22 -5.34 0.16
N ILE A 15 -16.76 -4.78 -0.96
CA ILE A 15 -17.38 -3.60 -1.59
C ILE A 15 -18.85 -3.89 -1.95
N ALA A 16 -19.14 -5.06 -2.53
CA ALA A 16 -20.50 -5.43 -2.90
C ALA A 16 -21.42 -5.56 -1.67
N ILE A 17 -20.94 -6.15 -0.58
CA ILE A 17 -21.67 -6.25 0.70
C ILE A 17 -21.95 -4.87 1.26
N GLU A 18 -20.96 -4.01 1.30
CA GLU A 18 -21.05 -2.66 1.84
C GLU A 18 -22.01 -1.80 1.02
N TRP A 19 -21.91 -1.87 -0.32
CA TRP A 19 -22.84 -1.23 -1.22
C TRP A 19 -24.28 -1.70 -0.96
N PHE A 20 -24.50 -3.01 -0.83
CA PHE A 20 -25.83 -3.59 -0.57
C PHE A 20 -26.41 -3.08 0.76
N ILE A 21 -25.60 -3.06 1.82
CA ILE A 21 -26.01 -2.57 3.14
C ILE A 21 -26.35 -1.07 3.08
N SER A 22 -25.48 -0.28 2.43
CA SER A 22 -25.69 1.16 2.25
C SER A 22 -26.98 1.45 1.49
N HIS A 23 -27.22 0.70 0.40
CA HIS A 23 -28.43 0.84 -0.39
C HIS A 23 -29.70 0.46 0.42
N LYS A 24 -29.67 -0.66 1.12
CA LYS A 24 -30.78 -1.13 1.97
C LYS A 24 -31.12 -0.14 3.09
N ARG A 25 -30.10 0.54 3.65
CA ARG A 25 -30.26 1.50 4.74
C ARG A 25 -30.52 2.94 4.25
N GLY A 26 -30.51 3.19 2.96
CA GLY A 26 -30.67 4.52 2.37
C GLY A 26 -29.58 5.51 2.75
N LEU A 27 -28.35 5.04 3.04
CA LEU A 27 -27.26 5.88 3.51
C LEU A 27 -26.60 6.73 2.42
N GLY A 28 -26.73 6.32 1.14
CA GLY A 28 -26.17 7.08 0.00
C GLY A 28 -24.65 7.23 -0.01
N LEU A 29 -23.91 6.34 0.67
CA LEU A 29 -22.46 6.44 0.84
C LEU A 29 -21.68 6.21 -0.46
N PHE A 30 -22.26 5.46 -1.40
CA PHE A 30 -21.60 5.14 -2.66
C PHE A 30 -21.94 6.14 -3.76
N LYS A 31 -20.99 7.01 -4.07
CA LYS A 31 -21.03 7.87 -5.27
C LYS A 31 -20.20 7.22 -6.36
N LEU A 32 -20.80 6.99 -7.52
CA LEU A 32 -20.11 6.33 -8.64
C LEU A 32 -18.79 7.02 -9.02
N SER A 33 -18.76 8.37 -8.98
CA SER A 33 -17.56 9.14 -9.28
C SER A 33 -16.43 8.88 -8.28
N ASP A 34 -16.74 8.78 -6.99
CA ASP A 34 -15.76 8.50 -5.94
C ASP A 34 -15.24 7.08 -6.05
N THR A 35 -16.15 6.11 -6.16
CA THR A 35 -15.79 4.68 -6.35
C THR A 35 -14.90 4.47 -7.57
N LEU A 36 -15.24 5.08 -8.72
CA LEU A 36 -14.41 4.99 -9.93
C LEU A 36 -13.02 5.63 -9.72
N SER A 37 -12.96 6.80 -9.08
CA SER A 37 -11.69 7.45 -8.76
C SER A 37 -10.81 6.56 -7.89
N ASN A 38 -11.36 5.96 -6.85
CA ASN A 38 -10.65 5.04 -5.95
C ASN A 38 -10.11 3.81 -6.70
N LEU A 39 -10.92 3.20 -7.57
CA LEU A 39 -10.51 2.06 -8.39
C LEU A 39 -9.41 2.44 -9.39
N PHE A 40 -9.52 3.59 -10.06
CA PHE A 40 -8.49 4.06 -11.00
C PHE A 40 -7.18 4.40 -10.28
N CYS A 41 -7.23 5.02 -9.11
CA CYS A 41 -6.05 5.29 -8.29
C CYS A 41 -5.39 3.98 -7.82
N GLY A 42 -6.20 3.01 -7.36
CA GLY A 42 -5.72 1.69 -6.99
C GLY A 42 -5.05 0.96 -8.17
N ALA A 43 -5.69 0.91 -9.32
CA ALA A 43 -5.14 0.30 -10.53
C ALA A 43 -3.85 1.01 -11.00
N GLY A 44 -3.86 2.35 -11.01
CA GLY A 44 -2.69 3.16 -11.37
C GLY A 44 -1.49 2.90 -10.45
N SER A 45 -1.72 2.80 -9.14
CA SER A 45 -0.67 2.50 -8.16
C SER A 45 -0.06 1.11 -8.38
N GLN A 46 -0.87 0.11 -8.76
CA GLN A 46 -0.36 -1.23 -9.08
C GLN A 46 0.52 -1.23 -10.34
N ILE A 47 0.14 -0.48 -11.37
CA ILE A 47 0.92 -0.36 -12.60
C ILE A 47 2.27 0.33 -12.32
N ILE A 48 2.25 1.46 -11.62
CA ILE A 48 3.46 2.19 -11.23
C ILE A 48 4.34 1.31 -10.32
N GLY A 49 3.75 0.60 -9.36
CA GLY A 49 4.44 -0.34 -8.48
C GLY A 49 5.12 -1.46 -9.26
N ALA A 50 4.45 -2.04 -10.25
CA ALA A 50 5.02 -3.08 -11.09
C ALA A 50 6.21 -2.57 -11.94
N ILE A 51 6.08 -1.37 -12.51
CA ILE A 51 7.16 -0.75 -13.30
C ILE A 51 8.36 -0.42 -12.41
N SER A 52 8.14 0.11 -11.21
CA SER A 52 9.21 0.49 -10.27
C SER A 52 9.85 -0.70 -9.56
N ALA A 53 9.19 -1.86 -9.52
CA ALA A 53 9.65 -3.04 -8.79
C ALA A 53 11.06 -3.51 -9.25
N ILE A 54 11.32 -3.47 -10.54
CA ILE A 54 12.63 -3.90 -11.12
C ILE A 54 13.74 -2.97 -10.60
N THR A 55 13.53 -1.66 -10.68
CA THR A 55 14.51 -0.67 -10.22
C THR A 55 14.72 -0.77 -8.70
N THR A 56 13.65 -0.90 -7.94
CA THR A 56 13.72 -1.05 -6.48
C THR A 56 14.46 -2.32 -6.08
N LEU A 57 14.18 -3.45 -6.75
CA LEU A 57 14.86 -4.71 -6.49
C LEU A 57 16.34 -4.61 -6.87
N ALA A 58 16.68 -4.02 -8.02
CA ALA A 58 18.05 -3.83 -8.44
C ALA A 58 18.85 -2.96 -7.44
N LEU A 59 18.27 -1.86 -6.96
CA LEU A 59 18.87 -1.02 -5.92
C LEU A 59 19.05 -1.77 -4.61
N TYR A 60 18.05 -2.56 -4.21
CA TYR A 60 18.13 -3.38 -3.00
C TYR A 60 19.28 -4.39 -3.09
N VAL A 61 19.34 -5.17 -4.18
CA VAL A 61 20.41 -6.16 -4.39
C VAL A 61 21.78 -5.49 -4.43
N TRP A 62 21.92 -4.40 -5.19
CA TRP A 62 23.17 -3.65 -5.26
C TRP A 62 23.62 -3.14 -3.87
N THR A 63 22.70 -2.57 -3.08
CA THR A 63 22.98 -2.09 -1.72
C THR A 63 23.38 -3.25 -0.81
N PHE A 64 22.68 -4.37 -0.90
CA PHE A 64 22.98 -5.57 -0.12
C PHE A 64 24.36 -6.13 -0.42
N GLU A 65 24.75 -6.18 -1.69
CA GLU A 65 26.03 -6.74 -2.11
C GLU A 65 27.22 -5.82 -1.83
N ASN A 66 27.04 -4.49 -1.94
CA ASN A 66 28.15 -3.54 -1.94
C ASN A 66 28.27 -2.69 -0.68
N ILE A 67 27.17 -2.46 0.04
CA ILE A 67 27.15 -1.52 1.16
C ILE A 67 26.91 -2.23 2.51
N THR A 68 26.15 -3.35 2.52
CA THR A 68 25.71 -3.97 3.77
C THR A 68 26.89 -4.58 4.54
N PRO A 69 27.22 -4.06 5.74
CA PRO A 69 28.33 -4.55 6.53
C PRO A 69 28.05 -5.90 7.22
N PHE A 70 26.77 -6.24 7.36
CA PHE A 70 26.35 -7.46 8.07
C PHE A 70 25.45 -8.29 7.17
N LYS A 71 25.72 -9.60 7.14
CA LYS A 71 24.80 -10.57 6.56
C LYS A 71 24.09 -11.30 7.68
N TRP A 72 22.80 -11.04 7.83
CA TRP A 72 21.97 -11.72 8.82
C TRP A 72 21.70 -13.15 8.39
N SER A 73 21.70 -14.05 9.35
CA SER A 73 21.51 -15.48 9.06
C SER A 73 20.05 -15.84 8.74
N THR A 74 19.10 -14.99 9.14
CA THR A 74 17.65 -15.22 9.04
C THR A 74 17.14 -16.47 9.77
N ASN A 75 18.01 -17.12 10.57
CA ASN A 75 17.68 -18.35 11.31
C ASN A 75 17.18 -18.06 12.74
N ALA A 76 17.44 -16.85 13.25
CA ALA A 76 17.04 -16.48 14.60
C ALA A 76 15.78 -15.60 14.59
N LEU A 77 14.80 -15.94 15.44
CA LEU A 77 13.55 -15.20 15.55
C LEU A 77 13.75 -13.72 15.88
N TRP A 78 14.74 -13.38 16.69
CA TRP A 78 15.03 -12.00 17.05
C TRP A 78 15.44 -11.13 15.85
N GLU A 79 16.12 -11.71 14.85
CA GLU A 79 16.50 -11.02 13.61
C GLU A 79 15.25 -10.56 12.84
N TRP A 80 14.24 -11.43 12.76
CA TRP A 80 12.94 -11.08 12.15
C TRP A 80 12.20 -10.00 12.94
N VAL A 81 12.20 -10.09 14.27
CA VAL A 81 11.58 -9.07 15.12
C VAL A 81 12.24 -7.72 14.92
N VAL A 82 13.56 -7.66 14.92
CA VAL A 82 14.31 -6.41 14.68
C VAL A 82 14.05 -5.89 13.27
N CYS A 83 14.04 -6.76 12.27
CA CYS A 83 13.73 -6.38 10.89
C CYS A 83 12.34 -5.72 10.78
N VAL A 84 11.31 -6.35 11.35
CA VAL A 84 9.94 -5.80 11.36
C VAL A 84 9.90 -4.44 12.03
N LEU A 85 10.52 -4.29 13.21
CA LEU A 85 10.55 -3.01 13.93
C LEU A 85 11.26 -1.90 13.14
N LEU A 86 12.38 -2.24 12.47
CA LEU A 86 13.10 -1.27 11.64
C LEU A 86 12.32 -0.85 10.39
N VAL A 87 11.64 -1.81 9.76
CA VAL A 87 10.77 -1.53 8.60
C VAL A 87 9.61 -0.64 9.02
N ASP A 88 8.96 -0.96 10.15
CA ASP A 88 7.83 -0.19 10.68
C ASP A 88 8.25 1.24 11.06
N LEU A 89 9.39 1.38 11.73
CA LEU A 89 9.98 2.68 12.06
C LEU A 89 10.32 3.48 10.79
N GLY A 90 10.91 2.84 9.79
CA GLY A 90 11.21 3.46 8.49
C GLY A 90 9.94 3.92 7.78
N TYR A 91 8.91 3.07 7.78
CA TYR A 91 7.61 3.41 7.22
C TYR A 91 6.94 4.57 7.96
N TYR A 92 6.99 4.60 9.29
CA TYR A 92 6.49 5.73 10.08
C TYR A 92 7.13 7.06 9.65
N TRP A 93 8.46 7.10 9.52
CA TRP A 93 9.15 8.32 9.12
C TRP A 93 8.84 8.72 7.67
N PHE A 94 8.76 7.75 6.78
CA PHE A 94 8.35 7.99 5.38
C PHE A 94 6.93 8.56 5.32
N HIS A 95 5.98 7.95 5.99
CA HIS A 95 4.59 8.39 6.04
C HIS A 95 4.48 9.79 6.68
N ARG A 96 5.19 10.03 7.78
CA ARG A 96 5.25 11.35 8.40
C ARG A 96 5.84 12.41 7.47
N ALA A 97 6.89 12.09 6.72
CA ALA A 97 7.46 12.98 5.71
C ALA A 97 6.45 13.26 4.58
N SER A 98 5.66 12.26 4.18
CA SER A 98 4.60 12.40 3.17
C SER A 98 3.51 13.41 3.58
N HIS A 99 3.28 13.61 4.86
CA HIS A 99 2.40 14.65 5.38
C HIS A 99 3.06 16.01 5.62
N ARG A 100 4.39 16.12 5.50
CA ARG A 100 5.14 17.34 5.83
C ARG A 100 5.87 17.96 4.64
N VAL A 101 6.21 17.17 3.64
CA VAL A 101 6.99 17.60 2.47
C VAL A 101 6.08 17.62 1.25
N GLN A 102 5.95 18.77 0.61
CA GLN A 102 4.98 19.01 -0.46
C GLN A 102 5.09 18.03 -1.63
N ILE A 103 6.31 17.66 -2.05
CA ILE A 103 6.50 16.72 -3.17
C ILE A 103 6.01 15.30 -2.80
N PHE A 104 6.21 14.89 -1.55
CA PHE A 104 5.72 13.60 -1.06
C PHE A 104 4.20 13.64 -0.84
N TRP A 105 3.68 14.77 -0.36
CA TRP A 105 2.24 14.98 -0.23
C TRP A 105 1.53 14.90 -1.57
N ALA A 106 2.09 15.44 -2.65
CA ALA A 106 1.50 15.39 -3.99
C ALA A 106 1.24 13.94 -4.46
N CYS A 107 2.10 12.99 -4.06
CA CYS A 107 1.88 11.57 -4.34
C CYS A 107 0.97 10.90 -3.30
N HIS A 108 0.98 11.39 -2.06
CA HIS A 108 0.31 10.77 -0.93
C HIS A 108 -1.16 11.19 -0.81
N ILE A 109 -1.51 12.39 -1.31
CA ILE A 109 -2.89 12.92 -1.25
C ILE A 109 -3.91 11.98 -1.90
N VAL A 110 -3.49 11.20 -2.90
CA VAL A 110 -4.33 10.20 -3.56
C VAL A 110 -4.87 9.16 -2.57
N HIS A 111 -4.10 8.84 -1.54
CA HIS A 111 -4.50 7.92 -0.47
C HIS A 111 -5.60 8.52 0.43
N HIS A 112 -5.72 9.84 0.48
CA HIS A 112 -6.69 10.56 1.29
C HIS A 112 -7.84 11.17 0.48
N GLN A 113 -8.01 10.78 -0.78
CA GLN A 113 -8.99 11.41 -1.67
C GLN A 113 -10.43 10.97 -1.46
N SER A 114 -10.66 9.76 -0.91
CA SER A 114 -12.01 9.24 -0.73
C SER A 114 -12.79 10.08 0.27
N GLU A 115 -14.00 10.51 -0.12
CA GLU A 115 -14.88 11.31 0.74
C GLU A 115 -15.59 10.46 1.79
N GLU A 116 -16.02 9.25 1.41
CA GLU A 116 -16.84 8.38 2.25
C GLU A 116 -16.11 7.12 2.74
N TYR A 117 -14.83 7.01 2.42
CA TYR A 117 -13.97 5.88 2.81
C TYR A 117 -14.45 4.51 2.31
N ASN A 118 -14.99 4.47 1.10
CA ASN A 118 -15.53 3.26 0.46
C ASN A 118 -14.71 2.80 -0.77
#